data_140510386be502febecb240827f1ec55
#
_entry.id   140510386be502febecb240827f1ec55
#
_cell.length_a   1.000
_cell.length_b   1.000
_cell.length_c   1.000
_cell.angle_alpha   90.00
_cell.angle_beta   90.00
_cell.angle_gamma   90.00
#
_symmetry.space_group_name_H-M   'P 1'
#
loop_
_entity.id
_entity.type
_entity.pdbx_description
1 polymer ?
#
loop_
_entity_poly.entity_id
_entity_poly.type
_entity_poly.pdbx_seq_one_letter_code
_entity_poly.pdbx_strand_id
1 'polypeptide(L)'
;MKHFAILGAGMAGITAARTLVQAGHRVSVYEQAAQVGGRMATRDTPWGSFDIGAQYFTVRDPRFSQALQVVPGTSACVRPWSANAVRVLDPLGHVVEAARPTREAHFVATPGMQSLVAHWAAPLLASGAVHLGTRVERLARDRLDATRWQLELQGEQTVVVGGFDAVLCALPHAQTTQLLRLSGADAAATGLIEHLHGVTVAPCWTLMLAFPQASQPTLGYLGPQWNVARSTHHRIAWLARESSKPRRSSVERWTVQASPEWSLEHVQDDPARVEAKLLKAFAELTGIRAQPAQVLSHRWGQAKTIQALGTSHVYLPQHGLGTCGDWHLGHRVEDAFVSGLSLALAVH
;
A
#
# COMPACT_ATOMS: atom_id res chain seq x y z
N MET A 1 13.35 19.57 -20.83
CA MET A 1 12.13 18.83 -20.40
C MET A 1 12.34 17.36 -20.74
N LYS A 2 12.34 16.46 -19.72
CA LYS A 2 12.48 15.00 -19.90
C LYS A 2 11.09 14.35 -19.83
N HIS A 3 10.96 13.15 -20.39
CA HIS A 3 9.77 12.31 -20.26
C HIS A 3 10.06 11.06 -19.43
N PHE A 4 9.38 10.91 -18.30
CA PHE A 4 9.56 9.81 -17.36
C PHE A 4 8.41 8.80 -17.46
N ALA A 5 8.73 7.50 -17.53
CA ALA A 5 7.78 6.44 -17.26
C ALA A 5 7.87 6.06 -15.76
N ILE A 6 6.74 6.02 -15.07
CA ILE A 6 6.65 5.62 -13.66
C ILE A 6 5.76 4.39 -13.59
N LEU A 7 6.27 3.31 -12.99
CA LEU A 7 5.56 2.04 -12.90
C LEU A 7 5.02 1.87 -11.48
N GLY A 8 3.69 1.87 -11.35
CA GLY A 8 2.96 1.79 -10.10
C GLY A 8 2.42 3.15 -9.63
N ALA A 9 1.11 3.20 -9.33
CA ALA A 9 0.40 4.37 -8.83
C ALA A 9 0.06 4.28 -7.33
N GLY A 10 0.96 3.70 -6.54
CA GLY A 10 0.95 3.79 -5.08
C GLY A 10 1.50 5.12 -4.56
N MET A 11 1.64 5.26 -3.24
CA MET A 11 2.15 6.49 -2.60
C MET A 11 3.50 6.92 -3.18
N ALA A 12 4.46 6.01 -3.36
CA ALA A 12 5.79 6.35 -3.89
C ALA A 12 5.71 6.85 -5.33
N GLY A 13 5.02 6.13 -6.23
CA GLY A 13 4.92 6.50 -7.64
C GLY A 13 4.18 7.81 -7.86
N ILE A 14 3.06 8.04 -7.16
CA ILE A 14 2.31 9.29 -7.26
C ILE A 14 3.10 10.47 -6.68
N THR A 15 3.85 10.27 -5.60
CA THR A 15 4.76 11.29 -5.06
C THR A 15 5.83 11.65 -6.09
N ALA A 16 6.50 10.66 -6.68
CA ALA A 16 7.52 10.90 -7.72
C ALA A 16 6.92 11.62 -8.94
N ALA A 17 5.76 11.18 -9.42
CA ALA A 17 5.08 11.77 -10.57
C ALA A 17 4.74 13.24 -10.35
N ARG A 18 4.15 13.57 -9.19
CA ARG A 18 3.81 14.96 -8.83
C ARG A 18 5.05 15.84 -8.77
N THR A 19 6.10 15.37 -8.11
CA THR A 19 7.34 16.11 -7.96
C THR A 19 7.97 16.43 -9.32
N LEU A 20 8.01 15.44 -10.22
CA LEU A 20 8.57 15.63 -11.58
C LEU A 20 7.73 16.57 -12.45
N VAL A 21 6.39 16.50 -12.35
CA VAL A 21 5.51 17.45 -13.05
C VAL A 21 5.70 18.87 -12.52
N GLN A 22 5.85 19.05 -11.21
CA GLN A 22 6.13 20.35 -10.60
C GLN A 22 7.50 20.90 -11.02
N ALA A 23 8.47 20.03 -11.32
CA ALA A 23 9.77 20.39 -11.88
C ALA A 23 9.73 20.65 -13.41
N GLY A 24 8.57 20.64 -14.04
CA GLY A 24 8.40 20.93 -15.47
C GLY A 24 8.68 19.76 -16.40
N HIS A 25 8.67 18.52 -15.90
CA HIS A 25 8.85 17.32 -16.69
C HIS A 25 7.54 16.70 -17.13
N ARG A 26 7.58 15.91 -18.20
CA ARG A 26 6.48 15.06 -18.65
C ARG A 26 6.56 13.72 -17.92
N VAL A 27 5.42 13.20 -17.48
CA VAL A 27 5.34 11.88 -16.86
C VAL A 27 4.23 11.05 -17.49
N SER A 28 4.43 9.73 -17.51
CA SER A 28 3.40 8.73 -17.80
C SER A 28 3.46 7.67 -16.70
N VAL A 29 2.39 7.52 -15.93
CA VAL A 29 2.29 6.56 -14.83
C VAL A 29 1.49 5.35 -15.30
N TYR A 30 2.00 4.15 -15.13
CA TYR A 30 1.36 2.88 -15.51
C TYR A 30 0.99 2.09 -14.25
N GLU A 31 -0.29 1.76 -14.12
CA GLU A 31 -0.83 1.02 -12.97
C GLU A 31 -1.69 -0.15 -13.46
N GLN A 32 -1.36 -1.36 -13.01
CA GLN A 32 -2.09 -2.57 -13.39
C GLN A 32 -3.50 -2.65 -12.81
N ALA A 33 -3.74 -2.02 -11.66
CA ALA A 33 -5.06 -1.97 -11.03
C ALA A 33 -5.97 -0.94 -11.72
N ALA A 34 -7.28 -1.12 -11.56
CA ALA A 34 -8.29 -0.17 -12.04
C ALA A 34 -8.31 1.15 -11.26
N GLN A 35 -7.54 1.25 -10.18
CA GLN A 35 -7.51 2.43 -9.29
C GLN A 35 -6.09 2.65 -8.76
N VAL A 36 -5.78 3.92 -8.44
CA VAL A 36 -4.54 4.28 -7.73
C VAL A 36 -4.63 3.87 -6.26
N GLY A 37 -3.50 3.82 -5.54
CA GLY A 37 -3.47 3.60 -4.10
C GLY A 37 -2.53 2.48 -3.66
N GLY A 38 -2.34 1.45 -4.48
CA GLY A 38 -1.48 0.31 -4.13
C GLY A 38 -1.87 -0.32 -2.79
N ARG A 39 -0.92 -0.44 -1.87
CA ARG A 39 -1.15 -1.02 -0.53
C ARG A 39 -1.90 -0.10 0.45
N MET A 40 -2.33 1.07 0.04
CA MET A 40 -3.32 1.90 0.73
C MET A 40 -4.75 1.65 0.22
N ALA A 41 -4.99 0.58 -0.52
CA ALA A 41 -6.27 0.27 -1.11
C ALA A 41 -7.40 0.17 -0.05
N THR A 42 -8.55 0.69 -0.44
CA THR A 42 -9.81 0.59 0.31
C THR A 42 -10.80 -0.20 -0.54
N ARG A 43 -11.56 -1.09 0.06
CA ARG A 43 -12.60 -1.89 -0.60
C ARG A 43 -13.98 -1.47 -0.11
N ASP A 44 -14.82 -1.02 -1.01
CA ASP A 44 -16.20 -0.66 -0.72
C ASP A 44 -17.10 -1.90 -0.71
N THR A 45 -18.07 -1.89 0.19
CA THR A 45 -19.08 -2.94 0.35
C THR A 45 -20.43 -2.29 0.69
N PRO A 46 -21.55 -3.02 0.59
CA PRO A 46 -22.87 -2.52 1.03
C PRO A 46 -22.89 -2.06 2.51
N TRP A 47 -21.98 -2.58 3.34
CA TRP A 47 -21.91 -2.26 4.76
C TRP A 47 -20.98 -1.10 5.08
N GLY A 48 -20.26 -0.59 4.07
CA GLY A 48 -19.25 0.44 4.17
C GLY A 48 -17.87 -0.03 3.73
N SER A 49 -16.89 0.86 3.79
CA SER A 49 -15.54 0.63 3.29
C SER A 49 -14.65 -0.09 4.30
N PHE A 50 -13.68 -0.86 3.79
CA PHE A 50 -12.59 -1.51 4.53
C PHE A 50 -11.25 -1.08 3.99
N ASP A 51 -10.34 -0.67 4.84
CA ASP A 51 -8.94 -0.48 4.46
C ASP A 51 -8.23 -1.82 4.47
N ILE A 52 -8.00 -2.38 3.29
CA ILE A 52 -7.50 -3.76 3.16
C ILE A 52 -5.98 -3.90 3.29
N GLY A 53 -5.25 -2.79 3.25
CA GLY A 53 -3.79 -2.71 3.42
C GLY A 53 -3.41 -1.90 4.65
N ALA A 54 -2.81 -0.72 4.44
CA ALA A 54 -2.44 0.19 5.53
C ALA A 54 -3.67 0.66 6.30
N GLN A 55 -3.66 0.49 7.61
CA GLN A 55 -4.79 0.81 8.49
C GLN A 55 -4.79 2.25 8.97
N TYR A 56 -3.62 2.85 9.03
CA TYR A 56 -3.33 4.22 9.43
C TYR A 56 -1.93 4.60 8.96
N PHE A 57 -1.54 5.84 9.16
CA PHE A 57 -0.17 6.29 9.03
C PHE A 57 0.22 7.24 10.17
N THR A 58 1.53 7.36 10.40
CA THR A 58 2.15 8.30 11.32
C THR A 58 2.99 9.29 10.52
N VAL A 59 3.35 10.42 11.11
CA VAL A 59 4.10 11.50 10.45
C VAL A 59 5.31 11.83 11.32
N ARG A 60 6.50 11.51 10.83
CA ARG A 60 7.79 11.75 11.50
C ARG A 60 8.72 12.61 10.65
N ASP A 61 8.69 12.38 9.32
CA ASP A 61 9.51 13.12 8.37
C ASP A 61 8.89 14.50 8.11
N PRO A 62 9.63 15.60 8.31
CA PRO A 62 9.12 16.95 8.11
C PRO A 62 8.66 17.21 6.67
N ARG A 63 9.25 16.54 5.67
CA ARG A 63 8.84 16.65 4.26
C ARG A 63 7.45 16.05 4.04
N PHE A 64 7.14 14.91 4.71
CA PHE A 64 5.80 14.33 4.64
C PHE A 64 4.79 15.22 5.37
N SER A 65 5.13 15.73 6.56
CA SER A 65 4.31 16.70 7.27
C SER A 65 3.98 17.93 6.41
N GLN A 66 4.98 18.49 5.76
CA GLN A 66 4.81 19.63 4.85
C GLN A 66 3.92 19.28 3.65
N ALA A 67 4.14 18.13 3.01
CA ALA A 67 3.32 17.68 1.88
C ALA A 67 1.85 17.53 2.25
N LEU A 68 1.54 17.00 3.44
CA LEU A 68 0.18 16.89 3.94
C LEU A 68 -0.50 18.24 4.16
N GLN A 69 0.27 19.30 4.41
CA GLN A 69 -0.23 20.66 4.62
C GLN A 69 -0.40 21.43 3.29
N VAL A 70 0.60 21.33 2.40
CA VAL A 70 0.66 22.18 1.20
C VAL A 70 -0.04 21.60 -0.02
N VAL A 71 -0.21 20.27 -0.11
CA VAL A 71 -0.96 19.69 -1.24
C VAL A 71 -2.44 20.05 -1.09
N PRO A 72 -3.02 20.80 -2.04
CA PRO A 72 -4.39 21.31 -1.93
C PRO A 72 -5.39 20.20 -1.63
N GLY A 73 -6.32 20.44 -0.71
CA GLY A 73 -7.37 19.50 -0.33
C GLY A 73 -6.96 18.34 0.57
N THR A 74 -5.66 18.09 0.80
CA THR A 74 -5.19 17.00 1.66
C THR A 74 -5.78 17.11 3.08
N SER A 75 -5.84 18.31 3.64
CA SER A 75 -6.45 18.58 4.94
C SER A 75 -7.95 18.22 5.00
N ALA A 76 -8.63 18.14 3.87
CA ALA A 76 -10.02 17.72 3.80
C ALA A 76 -10.18 16.19 3.92
N CYS A 77 -9.21 15.39 3.51
CA CYS A 77 -9.28 13.94 3.55
C CYS A 77 -8.50 13.31 4.72
N VAL A 78 -7.47 13.94 5.26
CA VAL A 78 -6.68 13.39 6.38
C VAL A 78 -7.31 13.78 7.72
N ARG A 79 -7.47 12.80 8.61
CA ARG A 79 -8.03 12.98 9.94
C ARG A 79 -7.20 12.25 10.99
N PRO A 80 -7.03 12.82 12.19
CA PRO A 80 -6.50 12.07 13.31
C PRO A 80 -7.48 10.94 13.66
N TRP A 81 -6.93 9.77 13.93
CA TRP A 81 -7.69 8.63 14.43
C TRP A 81 -7.36 8.42 15.90
N SER A 82 -8.36 8.58 16.74
CA SER A 82 -8.24 8.36 18.17
C SER A 82 -8.21 6.87 18.53
N ALA A 83 -7.29 6.12 17.91
CA ALA A 83 -6.91 4.84 18.44
C ALA A 83 -6.12 5.10 19.75
N ASN A 84 -6.83 5.55 20.80
CA ASN A 84 -6.27 6.10 22.03
C ASN A 84 -5.31 5.16 22.76
N ALA A 85 -5.29 3.89 22.40
CA ALA A 85 -4.22 2.94 22.70
C ALA A 85 -4.32 1.76 21.72
N VAL A 86 -3.23 1.45 21.04
CA VAL A 86 -3.05 0.14 20.42
C VAL A 86 -2.90 -0.85 21.56
N ARG A 87 -3.86 -1.76 21.72
CA ARG A 87 -3.76 -2.82 22.74
C ARG A 87 -2.82 -3.91 22.25
N VAL A 88 -2.21 -4.61 23.19
CA VAL A 88 -1.46 -5.84 22.91
C VAL A 88 -2.24 -6.99 23.54
N LEU A 89 -2.63 -7.95 22.73
CA LEU A 89 -3.38 -9.13 23.14
C LEU A 89 -2.45 -10.35 23.19
N ASP A 90 -2.63 -11.16 24.23
CA ASP A 90 -2.07 -12.52 24.28
C ASP A 90 -2.79 -13.46 23.27
N PRO A 91 -2.34 -14.72 23.11
CA PRO A 91 -3.01 -15.67 22.22
C PRO A 91 -4.46 -16.00 22.60
N LEU A 92 -4.89 -15.68 23.81
CA LEU A 92 -6.26 -15.90 24.30
C LEU A 92 -7.13 -14.64 24.22
N GLY A 93 -6.57 -13.52 23.75
CA GLY A 93 -7.29 -12.25 23.62
C GLY A 93 -7.30 -11.38 24.86
N HIS A 94 -6.57 -11.74 25.92
CA HIS A 94 -6.43 -10.88 27.08
C HIS A 94 -5.49 -9.72 26.78
N VAL A 95 -5.83 -8.54 27.28
CA VAL A 95 -4.96 -7.37 27.18
C VAL A 95 -3.79 -7.55 28.15
N VAL A 96 -2.60 -7.83 27.61
CA VAL A 96 -1.38 -8.07 28.40
C VAL A 96 -0.57 -6.80 28.61
N GLU A 97 -0.74 -5.82 27.76
CA GLU A 97 -0.12 -4.51 27.91
C GLU A 97 -1.12 -3.44 27.52
N ALA A 98 -1.46 -2.57 28.47
CA ALA A 98 -2.05 -1.29 28.13
C ALA A 98 -0.93 -0.51 27.40
N ALA A 99 -0.96 -0.51 26.06
CA ALA A 99 0.03 0.23 25.31
C ALA A 99 0.12 1.64 25.90
N ARG A 100 1.33 2.06 26.30
CA ARG A 100 1.56 3.46 26.66
C ARG A 100 0.99 4.30 25.52
N PRO A 101 0.26 5.40 25.83
CA PRO A 101 -0.24 6.27 24.78
C PRO A 101 0.94 6.57 23.87
N THR A 102 0.83 6.16 22.61
CA THR A 102 1.88 6.46 21.64
C THR A 102 1.95 7.98 21.57
N ARG A 103 3.14 8.56 21.74
CA ARG A 103 3.33 10.01 21.56
C ARG A 103 3.07 10.45 20.12
N GLU A 104 2.89 9.46 19.22
CA GLU A 104 2.64 9.69 17.80
C GLU A 104 1.15 9.71 17.51
N ALA A 105 0.71 10.78 16.85
CA ALA A 105 -0.64 10.83 16.31
C ALA A 105 -0.79 9.83 15.16
N HIS A 106 -1.88 9.05 15.21
CA HIS A 106 -2.28 8.19 14.11
C HIS A 106 -3.25 8.94 13.20
N PHE A 107 -3.01 8.88 11.91
CA PHE A 107 -3.85 9.51 10.91
C PHE A 107 -4.46 8.45 9.98
N VAL A 108 -5.68 8.73 9.53
CA VAL A 108 -6.35 7.97 8.47
C VAL A 108 -6.81 8.93 7.37
N ALA A 109 -6.90 8.40 6.16
CA ALA A 109 -7.58 9.12 5.10
C ALA A 109 -9.08 8.75 5.07
N THR A 110 -9.91 9.69 4.61
CA THR A 110 -11.36 9.55 4.55
C THR A 110 -11.87 9.82 3.13
N PRO A 111 -12.85 9.07 2.65
CA PRO A 111 -13.59 7.96 3.26
C PRO A 111 -12.80 6.66 3.39
N GLY A 112 -11.63 6.50 2.82
CA GLY A 112 -10.74 5.33 2.88
C GLY A 112 -9.27 5.74 2.83
N MET A 113 -8.36 4.85 3.24
CA MET A 113 -6.91 5.12 3.16
C MET A 113 -6.45 5.46 1.74
N GLN A 114 -7.07 4.84 0.74
CA GLN A 114 -6.84 5.11 -0.68
C GLN A 114 -7.08 6.58 -1.07
N SER A 115 -7.98 7.27 -0.36
CA SER A 115 -8.39 8.65 -0.70
C SER A 115 -7.22 9.63 -0.70
N LEU A 116 -6.20 9.43 0.13
CA LEU A 116 -5.02 10.29 0.14
C LEU A 116 -4.27 10.21 -1.20
N VAL A 117 -4.00 8.99 -1.67
CA VAL A 117 -3.29 8.78 -2.94
C VAL A 117 -4.15 9.20 -4.11
N ALA A 118 -5.45 8.90 -4.09
CA ALA A 118 -6.39 9.31 -5.14
C ALA A 118 -6.47 10.85 -5.25
N HIS A 119 -6.51 11.53 -4.11
CA HIS A 119 -6.51 12.99 -4.07
C HIS A 119 -5.22 13.58 -4.66
N TRP A 120 -4.07 13.02 -4.31
CA TRP A 120 -2.79 13.46 -4.85
C TRP A 120 -2.62 13.12 -6.33
N ALA A 121 -3.23 12.04 -6.81
CA ALA A 121 -3.21 11.63 -8.21
C ALA A 121 -4.20 12.42 -9.09
N ALA A 122 -5.19 13.10 -8.52
CA ALA A 122 -6.28 13.71 -9.27
C ALA A 122 -5.81 14.64 -10.41
N PRO A 123 -4.84 15.55 -10.23
CA PRO A 123 -4.34 16.37 -11.36
C PRO A 123 -3.67 15.55 -12.46
N LEU A 124 -2.98 14.46 -12.10
CA LEU A 124 -2.32 13.54 -13.05
C LEU A 124 -3.35 12.72 -13.84
N LEU A 125 -4.42 12.28 -13.17
CA LEU A 125 -5.55 11.60 -13.81
C LEU A 125 -6.27 12.54 -14.78
N ALA A 126 -6.55 13.77 -14.36
CA ALA A 126 -7.21 14.76 -15.18
C ALA A 126 -6.42 15.15 -16.43
N SER A 127 -5.08 15.14 -16.37
CA SER A 127 -4.20 15.40 -17.51
C SER A 127 -3.98 14.19 -18.43
N GLY A 128 -4.53 13.01 -18.09
CA GLY A 128 -4.29 11.76 -18.84
C GLY A 128 -2.90 11.16 -18.62
N ALA A 129 -2.15 11.62 -17.61
CA ALA A 129 -0.80 11.12 -17.33
C ALA A 129 -0.80 9.75 -16.60
N VAL A 130 -1.94 9.27 -16.11
CA VAL A 130 -2.05 7.97 -15.40
C VAL A 130 -2.86 7.00 -16.25
N HIS A 131 -2.25 5.87 -16.58
CA HIS A 131 -2.83 4.77 -17.36
C HIS A 131 -3.19 3.62 -16.38
N LEU A 132 -4.46 3.56 -15.99
CA LEU A 132 -4.99 2.51 -15.11
C LEU A 132 -5.32 1.24 -15.92
N GLY A 133 -5.38 0.09 -15.23
CA GLY A 133 -5.63 -1.21 -15.88
C GLY A 133 -4.50 -1.62 -16.84
N THR A 134 -3.33 -0.99 -16.74
CA THR A 134 -2.23 -1.14 -17.68
C THR A 134 -1.02 -1.73 -16.98
N ARG A 135 -0.73 -3.00 -17.28
CA ARG A 135 0.45 -3.70 -16.78
C ARG A 135 1.60 -3.60 -17.76
N VAL A 136 2.76 -3.22 -17.25
CA VAL A 136 4.03 -3.28 -18.00
C VAL A 136 4.65 -4.66 -17.80
N GLU A 137 4.97 -5.36 -18.88
CA GLU A 137 5.53 -6.70 -18.85
C GLU A 137 7.03 -6.73 -19.09
N ARG A 138 7.55 -5.74 -19.85
CA ARG A 138 8.97 -5.68 -20.19
C ARG A 138 9.43 -4.25 -20.41
N LEU A 139 10.70 -3.99 -20.08
CA LEU A 139 11.44 -2.79 -20.46
C LEU A 139 12.40 -3.15 -21.59
N ALA A 140 12.54 -2.28 -22.56
CA ALA A 140 13.53 -2.42 -23.62
C ALA A 140 14.07 -1.04 -24.02
N ARG A 141 15.22 -1.01 -24.69
CA ARG A 141 15.68 0.22 -25.32
C ARG A 141 14.81 0.57 -26.52
N ASP A 142 14.54 1.84 -26.70
CA ASP A 142 13.75 2.32 -27.82
C ASP A 142 14.47 1.99 -29.13
N ARG A 143 13.72 1.48 -30.11
CA ARG A 143 14.28 1.03 -31.38
C ARG A 143 14.80 2.17 -32.26
N LEU A 144 14.26 3.38 -32.08
CA LEU A 144 14.64 4.57 -32.84
C LEU A 144 15.76 5.36 -32.15
N ASP A 145 15.82 5.29 -30.81
CA ASP A 145 16.80 5.98 -29.99
C ASP A 145 17.21 5.11 -28.79
N ALA A 146 18.30 4.39 -28.92
CA ALA A 146 18.79 3.47 -27.88
C ALA A 146 19.18 4.15 -26.56
N THR A 147 19.23 5.48 -26.50
CA THR A 147 19.41 6.23 -25.24
C THR A 147 18.11 6.31 -24.44
N ARG A 148 16.96 6.02 -25.07
CA ARG A 148 15.63 6.06 -24.46
C ARG A 148 15.10 4.68 -24.15
N TRP A 149 13.99 4.67 -23.41
CA TRP A 149 13.27 3.46 -23.03
C TRP A 149 11.96 3.34 -23.78
N GLN A 150 11.55 2.08 -24.02
CA GLN A 150 10.21 1.69 -24.40
C GLN A 150 9.68 0.64 -23.44
N LEU A 151 8.36 0.58 -23.28
CA LEU A 151 7.63 -0.35 -22.44
C LEU A 151 6.78 -1.27 -23.30
N GLU A 152 6.80 -2.56 -23.02
CA GLU A 152 5.86 -3.53 -23.57
C GLU A 152 4.70 -3.68 -22.57
N LEU A 153 3.49 -3.38 -23.01
CA LEU A 153 2.28 -3.41 -22.22
C LEU A 153 1.51 -4.70 -22.45
N GLN A 154 0.87 -5.21 -21.40
CA GLN A 154 -0.01 -6.38 -21.48
C GLN A 154 -1.26 -6.04 -22.31
N GLY A 155 -1.61 -6.91 -23.26
CA GLY A 155 -2.81 -6.81 -24.09
C GLY A 155 -3.00 -8.05 -24.95
N GLU A 156 -4.12 -8.13 -25.72
CA GLU A 156 -4.32 -9.20 -26.72
C GLU A 156 -3.24 -9.17 -27.80
N GLN A 157 -2.74 -7.98 -28.10
CA GLN A 157 -1.53 -7.76 -28.87
C GLN A 157 -0.56 -6.93 -28.04
N THR A 158 0.74 -7.21 -28.13
CA THR A 158 1.76 -6.44 -27.45
C THR A 158 1.74 -4.99 -27.93
N VAL A 159 1.37 -4.08 -27.05
CA VAL A 159 1.43 -2.63 -27.31
C VAL A 159 2.78 -2.12 -26.80
N VAL A 160 3.51 -1.43 -27.67
CA VAL A 160 4.79 -0.81 -27.32
C VAL A 160 4.63 0.70 -27.25
N VAL A 161 5.04 1.29 -26.13
CA VAL A 161 5.11 2.74 -25.96
C VAL A 161 6.54 3.15 -25.63
N GLY A 162 7.05 4.16 -26.29
CA GLY A 162 8.47 4.53 -26.22
C GLY A 162 8.71 6.03 -26.02
N GLY A 163 9.98 6.42 -26.14
CA GLY A 163 10.43 7.81 -26.05
C GLY A 163 10.60 8.30 -24.61
N PHE A 164 10.84 7.40 -23.64
CA PHE A 164 11.09 7.77 -22.25
C PHE A 164 12.58 8.00 -21.99
N ASP A 165 12.90 9.13 -21.41
CA ASP A 165 14.28 9.45 -21.00
C ASP A 165 14.71 8.64 -19.77
N ALA A 166 13.74 8.23 -18.93
CA ALA A 166 14.00 7.34 -17.81
C ALA A 166 12.75 6.53 -17.42
N VAL A 167 12.98 5.38 -16.78
CA VAL A 167 11.97 4.52 -16.16
C VAL A 167 12.19 4.44 -14.66
N LEU A 168 11.15 4.73 -13.88
CA LEU A 168 11.15 4.71 -12.42
C LEU A 168 10.19 3.64 -11.92
N CYS A 169 10.74 2.53 -11.38
CA CYS A 169 9.95 1.42 -10.85
C CYS A 169 9.51 1.72 -9.41
N ALA A 170 8.24 2.06 -9.24
CA ALA A 170 7.59 2.26 -7.94
C ALA A 170 6.68 1.07 -7.56
N LEU A 171 7.08 -0.13 -7.96
CA LEU A 171 6.40 -1.40 -7.73
C LEU A 171 6.89 -2.06 -6.42
N PRO A 172 6.15 -3.06 -5.87
CA PRO A 172 6.67 -3.94 -4.84
C PRO A 172 7.97 -4.62 -5.27
N HIS A 173 8.86 -4.88 -4.30
CA HIS A 173 10.22 -5.38 -4.55
C HIS A 173 10.28 -6.60 -5.50
N ALA A 174 9.49 -7.65 -5.25
CA ALA A 174 9.53 -8.84 -6.10
C ALA A 174 9.01 -8.58 -7.52
N GLN A 175 8.01 -7.71 -7.67
CA GLN A 175 7.50 -7.30 -8.99
C GLN A 175 8.54 -6.48 -9.75
N THR A 176 9.24 -5.56 -9.07
CA THR A 176 10.36 -4.80 -9.65
C THR A 176 11.46 -5.75 -10.13
N THR A 177 11.91 -6.66 -9.27
CA THR A 177 12.97 -7.61 -9.60
C THR A 177 12.56 -8.55 -10.75
N GLN A 178 11.30 -9.01 -10.75
CA GLN A 178 10.78 -9.84 -11.84
C GLN A 178 10.75 -9.09 -13.17
N LEU A 179 10.24 -7.85 -13.17
CA LEU A 179 10.21 -7.01 -14.38
C LEU A 179 11.61 -6.77 -14.94
N LEU A 180 12.57 -6.45 -14.08
CA LEU A 180 13.96 -6.25 -14.48
C LEU A 180 14.58 -7.53 -15.05
N ARG A 181 14.31 -8.71 -14.48
CA ARG A 181 14.76 -10.01 -15.02
C ARG A 181 14.17 -10.31 -16.38
N LEU A 182 12.88 -10.04 -16.58
CA LEU A 182 12.23 -10.20 -17.90
C LEU A 182 12.78 -9.22 -18.95
N SER A 183 13.35 -8.11 -18.50
CA SER A 183 14.01 -7.10 -19.33
C SER A 183 15.51 -7.39 -19.55
N GLY A 184 15.99 -8.55 -19.13
CA GLY A 184 17.36 -8.97 -18.87
C GLY A 184 18.36 -9.01 -20.03
N ALA A 185 17.99 -8.53 -21.23
CA ALA A 185 18.96 -8.26 -22.32
C ALA A 185 19.70 -6.91 -22.13
N ASP A 186 19.25 -6.08 -21.18
CA ASP A 186 19.84 -4.77 -20.91
C ASP A 186 20.74 -4.84 -19.67
N ALA A 187 22.01 -4.47 -19.84
CA ALA A 187 23.00 -4.44 -18.74
C ALA A 187 22.57 -3.53 -17.58
N ALA A 188 21.78 -2.49 -17.86
CA ALA A 188 21.26 -1.60 -16.83
C ALA A 188 20.24 -2.32 -15.90
N ALA A 189 19.38 -3.16 -16.48
CA ALA A 189 18.42 -3.94 -15.68
C ALA A 189 19.16 -4.93 -14.77
N THR A 190 20.17 -5.61 -15.28
CA THR A 190 21.04 -6.53 -14.51
C THR A 190 21.79 -5.78 -13.41
N GLY A 191 22.42 -4.66 -13.73
CA GLY A 191 23.13 -3.83 -12.76
C GLY A 191 22.21 -3.28 -11.66
N LEU A 192 20.97 -2.89 -12.01
CA LEU A 192 20.02 -2.44 -11.00
C LEU A 192 19.60 -3.57 -10.05
N ILE A 193 19.39 -4.79 -10.55
CA ILE A 193 19.05 -5.96 -9.71
C ILE A 193 20.11 -6.21 -8.64
N GLU A 194 21.41 -6.04 -8.96
CA GLU A 194 22.50 -6.24 -8.01
C GLU A 194 22.39 -5.32 -6.78
N HIS A 195 21.82 -4.13 -6.96
CA HIS A 195 21.59 -3.19 -5.86
C HIS A 195 20.35 -3.51 -5.01
N LEU A 196 19.49 -4.45 -5.42
CA LEU A 196 18.21 -4.75 -4.75
C LEU A 196 18.26 -6.00 -3.86
N HIS A 197 19.45 -6.55 -3.60
CA HIS A 197 19.60 -7.72 -2.74
C HIS A 197 19.35 -7.41 -1.26
N GLY A 198 18.95 -8.44 -0.50
CA GLY A 198 18.76 -8.35 0.94
C GLY A 198 17.38 -7.86 1.40
N VAL A 199 16.51 -7.46 0.48
CA VAL A 199 15.14 -7.05 0.83
C VAL A 199 14.27 -8.28 1.08
N THR A 200 13.56 -8.29 2.21
CA THR A 200 12.57 -9.31 2.53
C THR A 200 11.22 -8.67 2.77
N VAL A 201 10.21 -9.11 2.04
CA VAL A 201 8.82 -8.65 2.16
C VAL A 201 7.91 -9.84 2.42
N ALA A 202 7.17 -9.79 3.52
CA ALA A 202 6.24 -10.84 3.89
C ALA A 202 4.86 -10.65 3.24
N PRO A 203 4.14 -11.74 2.92
CA PRO A 203 2.75 -11.70 2.52
C PRO A 203 1.84 -11.38 3.71
N CYS A 204 0.57 -11.07 3.43
CA CYS A 204 -0.47 -10.90 4.44
C CYS A 204 -1.83 -11.29 3.89
N TRP A 205 -2.54 -12.16 4.61
CA TRP A 205 -3.95 -12.33 4.45
C TRP A 205 -4.71 -11.30 5.28
N THR A 206 -5.63 -10.61 4.65
CA THR A 206 -6.52 -9.64 5.29
C THR A 206 -7.94 -10.15 5.24
N LEU A 207 -8.61 -10.27 6.39
CA LEU A 207 -10.01 -10.64 6.52
C LEU A 207 -10.84 -9.40 6.84
N MET A 208 -11.99 -9.26 6.20
CA MET A 208 -12.95 -8.17 6.37
C MET A 208 -14.27 -8.74 6.88
N LEU A 209 -14.75 -8.23 8.01
CA LEU A 209 -15.96 -8.72 8.68
C LEU A 209 -16.96 -7.58 8.90
N ALA A 210 -18.23 -7.78 8.56
CA ALA A 210 -19.29 -6.83 8.85
C ALA A 210 -20.39 -7.46 9.73
N PHE A 211 -20.82 -6.73 10.76
CA PHE A 211 -21.81 -7.13 11.75
C PHE A 211 -22.90 -6.05 11.86
N PRO A 212 -23.79 -5.93 10.87
CA PRO A 212 -24.82 -4.87 10.88
C PRO A 212 -25.78 -4.97 12.06
N GLN A 213 -25.97 -6.16 12.62
CA GLN A 213 -26.83 -6.39 13.79
C GLN A 213 -26.25 -5.75 15.07
N ALA A 214 -24.92 -5.54 15.14
CA ALA A 214 -24.26 -4.91 16.28
C ALA A 214 -24.59 -3.42 16.42
N SER A 215 -25.08 -2.78 15.39
CA SER A 215 -25.48 -1.37 15.40
C SER A 215 -26.85 -1.13 16.04
N GLN A 216 -27.55 -2.19 16.46
CA GLN A 216 -28.85 -2.06 17.11
C GLN A 216 -28.68 -1.70 18.60
N PRO A 217 -29.47 -0.76 19.15
CA PRO A 217 -29.36 -0.32 20.54
C PRO A 217 -29.43 -1.43 21.59
N THR A 218 -30.12 -2.52 21.28
CA THR A 218 -30.26 -3.69 22.17
C THR A 218 -29.02 -4.59 22.23
N LEU A 219 -28.06 -4.42 21.32
CA LEU A 219 -26.82 -5.20 21.26
C LEU A 219 -25.58 -4.35 21.59
N GLY A 220 -25.71 -3.37 22.45
CA GLY A 220 -24.78 -2.29 22.70
C GLY A 220 -23.35 -2.64 23.08
N TYR A 221 -22.99 -3.91 23.25
CA TYR A 221 -21.64 -4.34 23.66
C TYR A 221 -21.18 -5.57 22.91
N LEU A 222 -21.19 -5.50 21.58
CA LEU A 222 -20.57 -6.55 20.78
C LEU A 222 -19.06 -6.33 20.75
N GLY A 223 -18.34 -7.09 21.56
CA GLY A 223 -16.90 -7.18 21.52
C GLY A 223 -16.13 -6.15 22.35
N PRO A 224 -14.83 -6.02 22.07
CA PRO A 224 -13.91 -5.27 22.90
C PRO A 224 -14.13 -3.76 22.83
N GLN A 225 -13.80 -3.06 23.95
CA GLN A 225 -13.89 -1.60 24.07
C GLN A 225 -12.69 -0.86 23.45
N TRP A 226 -11.89 -1.52 22.61
CA TRP A 226 -10.76 -0.94 21.92
C TRP A 226 -10.98 -0.91 20.38
N ASN A 227 -10.35 0.02 19.71
CA ASN A 227 -10.50 0.22 18.27
C ASN A 227 -9.42 -0.48 17.45
N VAL A 228 -8.30 -0.80 18.08
CA VAL A 228 -7.16 -1.41 17.42
C VAL A 228 -6.33 -2.23 18.39
N ALA A 229 -5.86 -3.39 17.95
CA ALA A 229 -4.96 -4.23 18.73
C ALA A 229 -3.91 -4.92 17.84
N ARG A 230 -2.72 -5.09 18.42
CA ARG A 230 -1.74 -6.08 18.00
C ARG A 230 -2.03 -7.36 18.75
N SER A 231 -1.72 -8.50 18.15
CA SER A 231 -1.87 -9.79 18.82
C SER A 231 -0.61 -10.63 18.67
N THR A 232 -0.30 -11.41 19.71
CA THR A 232 0.71 -12.46 19.67
C THR A 232 0.11 -13.83 19.29
N HIS A 233 -1.15 -13.86 18.90
CA HIS A 233 -1.79 -15.07 18.38
C HIS A 233 -1.11 -15.52 17.08
N HIS A 234 -0.83 -16.81 16.95
CA HIS A 234 -0.06 -17.35 15.81
C HIS A 234 -0.66 -17.05 14.43
N ARG A 235 -2.00 -16.82 14.32
CA ARG A 235 -2.68 -16.51 13.05
C ARG A 235 -2.90 -15.04 12.81
N ILE A 236 -3.13 -14.24 13.84
CA ILE A 236 -3.56 -12.84 13.73
C ILE A 236 -2.53 -11.95 14.39
N ALA A 237 -2.00 -10.99 13.62
CA ALA A 237 -1.07 -9.98 14.11
C ALA A 237 -1.74 -8.64 14.42
N TRP A 238 -2.87 -8.33 13.74
CA TRP A 238 -3.50 -7.02 13.83
C TRP A 238 -5.01 -7.09 13.64
N LEU A 239 -5.73 -6.28 14.46
CA LEU A 239 -7.18 -6.09 14.36
C LEU A 239 -7.47 -4.59 14.40
N ALA A 240 -8.32 -4.12 13.51
CA ALA A 240 -8.79 -2.74 13.46
C ALA A 240 -10.31 -2.69 13.27
N ARG A 241 -10.99 -1.89 14.11
CA ARG A 241 -12.40 -1.60 14.00
C ARG A 241 -12.60 -0.48 12.99
N GLU A 242 -13.11 -0.80 11.81
CA GLU A 242 -13.32 0.16 10.71
C GLU A 242 -14.34 1.24 11.06
N SER A 243 -15.39 0.87 11.80
CA SER A 243 -16.44 1.79 12.28
C SER A 243 -15.93 2.86 13.25
N SER A 244 -14.75 2.68 13.85
CA SER A 244 -14.13 3.66 14.74
C SER A 244 -13.34 4.76 14.00
N LYS A 245 -13.08 4.56 12.70
CA LYS A 245 -12.35 5.55 11.90
C LYS A 245 -13.27 6.74 11.54
N PRO A 246 -12.76 7.98 11.55
CA PRO A 246 -13.55 9.17 11.25
C PRO A 246 -14.25 9.09 9.89
N ARG A 247 -15.49 9.58 9.83
CA ARG A 247 -16.30 9.65 8.61
C ARG A 247 -16.50 8.30 7.92
N ARG A 248 -16.49 7.20 8.67
CA ARG A 248 -16.88 5.87 8.20
C ARG A 248 -18.33 5.56 8.57
N SER A 249 -18.91 4.55 7.91
CA SER A 249 -20.19 3.99 8.31
C SER A 249 -20.15 3.52 9.76
N SER A 250 -21.23 3.71 10.52
CA SER A 250 -21.38 3.24 11.90
C SER A 250 -21.63 1.74 12.03
N VAL A 251 -21.85 1.03 10.91
CA VAL A 251 -21.97 -0.42 10.91
C VAL A 251 -20.69 -1.04 11.48
N GLU A 252 -20.83 -1.94 12.43
CA GLU A 252 -19.70 -2.61 13.06
C GLU A 252 -18.94 -3.46 12.04
N ARG A 253 -17.67 -3.10 11.82
CA ARG A 253 -16.81 -3.71 10.81
C ARG A 253 -15.39 -3.82 11.32
N TRP A 254 -14.74 -4.92 10.95
CA TRP A 254 -13.38 -5.24 11.36
C TRP A 254 -12.51 -5.62 10.18
N THR A 255 -11.32 -5.05 10.13
CA THR A 255 -10.21 -5.54 9.31
C THR A 255 -9.25 -6.29 10.20
N VAL A 256 -8.98 -7.54 9.84
CA VAL A 256 -8.11 -8.47 10.56
C VAL A 256 -6.95 -8.85 9.65
N GLN A 257 -5.73 -8.61 10.09
CA GLN A 257 -4.54 -8.96 9.33
C GLN A 257 -3.82 -10.13 9.99
N ALA A 258 -3.58 -11.16 9.20
CA ALA A 258 -2.86 -12.35 9.64
C ALA A 258 -1.39 -12.04 9.94
N SER A 259 -0.76 -12.90 10.74
CA SER A 259 0.68 -12.80 10.99
C SER A 259 1.47 -13.09 9.70
N PRO A 260 2.66 -12.50 9.55
CA PRO A 260 3.52 -12.76 8.40
C PRO A 260 3.84 -14.25 8.22
N GLU A 261 4.17 -14.93 9.31
CA GLU A 261 4.55 -16.34 9.33
C GLU A 261 3.39 -17.21 8.88
N TRP A 262 2.22 -17.03 9.47
CA TRP A 262 1.01 -17.76 9.10
C TRP A 262 0.59 -17.46 7.65
N SER A 263 0.70 -16.20 7.22
CA SER A 263 0.38 -15.81 5.85
C SER A 263 1.31 -16.47 4.83
N LEU A 264 2.57 -16.65 5.17
CA LEU A 264 3.55 -17.33 4.31
C LEU A 264 3.22 -18.82 4.16
N GLU A 265 2.92 -19.50 5.27
CA GLU A 265 2.54 -20.92 5.28
C GLU A 265 1.26 -21.20 4.49
N HIS A 266 0.33 -20.22 4.49
CA HIS A 266 -1.00 -20.37 3.89
C HIS A 266 -1.19 -19.52 2.62
N VAL A 267 -0.09 -19.06 2.01
CA VAL A 267 -0.14 -18.13 0.87
C VAL A 267 -0.85 -18.72 -0.36
N GLN A 268 -0.86 -20.04 -0.51
CA GLN A 268 -1.50 -20.77 -1.61
C GLN A 268 -2.80 -21.47 -1.20
N ASP A 269 -3.24 -21.32 0.06
CA ASP A 269 -4.48 -21.95 0.53
C ASP A 269 -5.70 -21.32 -0.18
N ASP A 270 -6.77 -22.12 -0.25
CA ASP A 270 -8.06 -21.66 -0.71
C ASP A 270 -8.60 -20.52 0.20
N PRO A 271 -9.13 -19.43 -0.38
CA PRO A 271 -9.64 -18.29 0.39
C PRO A 271 -10.71 -18.67 1.43
N ALA A 272 -11.64 -19.57 1.12
CA ALA A 272 -12.70 -19.97 2.05
C ALA A 272 -12.12 -20.69 3.28
N ARG A 273 -11.07 -21.50 3.08
CA ARG A 273 -10.35 -22.16 4.19
C ARG A 273 -9.62 -21.14 5.07
N VAL A 274 -9.00 -20.13 4.46
CA VAL A 274 -8.33 -19.03 5.16
C VAL A 274 -9.33 -18.23 5.97
N GLU A 275 -10.48 -17.87 5.37
CA GLU A 275 -11.57 -17.13 6.01
C GLU A 275 -12.07 -17.85 7.26
N ALA A 276 -12.35 -19.15 7.16
CA ALA A 276 -12.83 -19.96 8.29
C ALA A 276 -11.80 -20.00 9.44
N LYS A 277 -10.50 -20.16 9.13
CA LYS A 277 -9.42 -20.18 10.13
C LYS A 277 -9.26 -18.84 10.83
N LEU A 278 -9.29 -17.73 10.07
CA LEU A 278 -9.13 -16.38 10.61
C LEU A 278 -10.39 -15.91 11.36
N LEU A 279 -11.59 -16.27 10.91
CA LEU A 279 -12.82 -15.98 11.63
C LEU A 279 -12.85 -16.68 13.00
N LYS A 280 -12.42 -17.94 13.06
CA LYS A 280 -12.27 -18.65 14.33
C LYS A 280 -11.29 -17.93 15.27
N ALA A 281 -10.10 -17.57 14.78
CA ALA A 281 -9.11 -16.85 15.57
C ALA A 281 -9.60 -15.44 15.98
N PHE A 282 -10.36 -14.76 15.15
CA PHE A 282 -11.01 -13.50 15.49
C PHE A 282 -11.98 -13.66 16.66
N ALA A 283 -12.82 -14.71 16.65
CA ALA A 283 -13.74 -15.00 17.75
C ALA A 283 -13.00 -15.37 19.05
N GLU A 284 -11.87 -16.06 18.97
CA GLU A 284 -11.00 -16.40 20.10
C GLU A 284 -10.43 -15.13 20.75
N LEU A 285 -9.94 -14.17 19.93
CA LEU A 285 -9.29 -12.95 20.41
C LEU A 285 -10.26 -11.86 20.87
N THR A 286 -11.45 -11.79 20.28
CA THR A 286 -12.39 -10.68 20.52
C THR A 286 -13.57 -11.09 21.40
N GLY A 287 -13.84 -12.38 21.54
CA GLY A 287 -15.09 -12.89 22.15
C GLY A 287 -16.33 -12.73 21.27
N ILE A 288 -16.20 -12.12 20.08
CA ILE A 288 -17.33 -11.93 19.14
C ILE A 288 -17.61 -13.26 18.45
N ARG A 289 -18.71 -13.91 18.82
CA ARG A 289 -19.17 -15.19 18.27
C ARG A 289 -20.36 -15.04 17.32
N ALA A 290 -20.85 -13.83 17.13
CA ALA A 290 -21.92 -13.55 16.18
C ALA A 290 -21.48 -13.91 14.75
N GLN A 291 -22.41 -14.40 13.95
CA GLN A 291 -22.16 -14.63 12.52
C GLN A 291 -22.07 -13.29 11.80
N PRO A 292 -20.97 -12.99 11.10
CA PRO A 292 -20.90 -11.80 10.28
C PRO A 292 -21.83 -11.91 9.08
N ALA A 293 -22.48 -10.81 8.71
CA ALA A 293 -23.27 -10.74 7.47
C ALA A 293 -22.39 -10.73 6.21
N GLN A 294 -21.12 -10.38 6.37
CA GLN A 294 -20.13 -10.41 5.30
C GLN A 294 -18.79 -10.90 5.82
N VAL A 295 -18.21 -11.83 5.08
CA VAL A 295 -16.84 -12.30 5.23
C VAL A 295 -16.17 -12.16 3.86
N LEU A 296 -15.07 -11.44 3.78
CA LEU A 296 -14.26 -11.31 2.58
C LEU A 296 -12.79 -11.41 2.96
N SER A 297 -12.00 -12.00 2.09
CA SER A 297 -10.54 -12.00 2.25
C SER A 297 -9.83 -11.32 1.10
N HIS A 298 -8.61 -10.89 1.37
CA HIS A 298 -7.68 -10.39 0.38
C HIS A 298 -6.28 -10.90 0.69
N ARG A 299 -5.57 -11.36 -0.35
CA ARG A 299 -4.20 -11.85 -0.24
C ARG A 299 -3.21 -10.83 -0.81
N TRP A 300 -2.41 -10.25 0.06
CA TRP A 300 -1.25 -9.45 -0.33
C TRP A 300 -0.04 -10.37 -0.46
N GLY A 301 0.48 -10.57 -1.68
CA GLY A 301 1.71 -11.35 -1.89
C GLY A 301 2.95 -10.64 -1.35
N GLN A 302 2.94 -9.31 -1.31
CA GLN A 302 4.02 -8.46 -0.83
C GLN A 302 3.42 -7.35 0.03
N ALA A 303 3.21 -7.61 1.32
CA ALA A 303 2.50 -6.73 2.23
C ALA A 303 3.44 -5.86 3.07
N LYS A 304 4.30 -6.50 3.84
CA LYS A 304 5.10 -5.83 4.86
C LYS A 304 6.58 -6.10 4.67
N THR A 305 7.36 -5.06 4.53
CA THR A 305 8.82 -5.16 4.51
C THR A 305 9.31 -5.56 5.90
N ILE A 306 10.03 -6.67 5.96
CA ILE A 306 10.68 -7.20 7.16
C ILE A 306 12.11 -6.71 7.22
N GLN A 307 12.83 -6.78 6.09
CA GLN A 307 14.17 -6.23 5.94
C GLN A 307 14.18 -5.26 4.76
N ALA A 308 14.43 -3.99 5.06
CA ALA A 308 14.52 -2.93 4.07
C ALA A 308 15.89 -2.89 3.40
N LEU A 309 15.96 -2.25 2.23
CA LEU A 309 17.22 -2.05 1.51
C LEU A 309 18.19 -1.13 2.26
N GLY A 310 17.68 -0.16 3.03
CA GLY A 310 18.48 0.78 3.81
C GLY A 310 18.84 2.07 3.09
N THR A 311 18.43 2.24 1.81
CA THR A 311 18.63 3.48 1.03
C THR A 311 17.29 4.00 0.56
N SER A 312 17.11 5.32 0.43
CA SER A 312 15.81 5.88 0.06
C SER A 312 15.38 5.53 -1.37
N HIS A 313 16.31 5.28 -2.26
CA HIS A 313 16.08 4.90 -3.67
C HIS A 313 17.39 4.33 -4.25
N VAL A 314 17.29 3.72 -5.43
CA VAL A 314 18.43 3.44 -6.30
C VAL A 314 18.14 4.10 -7.65
N TYR A 315 19.16 4.78 -8.21
CA TYR A 315 19.09 5.37 -9.55
C TYR A 315 20.41 5.19 -10.28
N LEU A 316 20.34 4.75 -11.51
CA LEU A 316 21.47 4.60 -12.45
C LEU A 316 21.41 5.70 -13.51
N PRO A 317 22.06 6.86 -13.31
CA PRO A 317 21.90 8.03 -14.17
C PRO A 317 22.28 7.77 -15.63
N GLN A 318 23.35 6.98 -15.86
CA GLN A 318 23.84 6.64 -17.22
C GLN A 318 22.80 5.86 -18.01
N HIS A 319 21.89 5.18 -17.32
CA HIS A 319 20.90 4.30 -17.91
C HIS A 319 19.48 4.86 -17.85
N GLY A 320 19.25 5.94 -17.08
CA GLY A 320 17.90 6.46 -16.87
C GLY A 320 16.97 5.42 -16.24
N LEU A 321 17.46 4.65 -15.24
CA LEU A 321 16.67 3.58 -14.61
C LEU A 321 16.77 3.68 -13.09
N GLY A 322 15.63 3.63 -12.39
CA GLY A 322 15.63 3.72 -10.93
C GLY A 322 14.46 3.04 -10.25
N THR A 323 14.56 2.90 -8.93
CA THR A 323 13.54 2.26 -8.08
C THR A 323 13.23 3.07 -6.85
N CYS A 324 11.96 3.06 -6.43
CA CYS A 324 11.49 3.57 -5.15
C CYS A 324 10.35 2.71 -4.60
N GLY A 325 10.04 2.90 -3.33
CA GLY A 325 8.98 2.20 -2.61
C GLY A 325 9.28 2.19 -1.12
N ASP A 326 8.29 1.82 -0.30
CA ASP A 326 8.49 1.69 1.15
C ASP A 326 9.62 0.71 1.48
N TRP A 327 9.72 -0.39 0.74
CA TRP A 327 10.73 -1.43 0.94
C TRP A 327 12.19 -0.97 0.85
N HIS A 328 12.43 0.23 0.37
CA HIS A 328 13.72 0.89 0.45
C HIS A 328 14.08 1.30 1.89
N LEU A 329 13.10 1.78 2.67
CA LEU A 329 13.29 2.36 4.00
C LEU A 329 12.62 1.57 5.13
N GLY A 330 11.50 0.90 4.84
CA GLY A 330 10.72 0.17 5.83
C GLY A 330 9.39 -0.35 5.30
N HIS A 331 8.30 -0.08 6.03
CA HIS A 331 6.96 -0.59 5.66
C HIS A 331 5.83 0.44 5.90
N ARG A 332 6.17 1.72 6.08
CA ARG A 332 5.21 2.78 6.39
C ARG A 332 4.76 3.49 5.13
N VAL A 333 3.60 4.13 5.21
CA VAL A 333 3.13 5.05 4.17
C VAL A 333 4.14 6.19 3.96
N GLU A 334 4.71 6.71 5.05
CA GLU A 334 5.73 7.73 5.03
C GLU A 334 7.02 7.27 4.34
N ASP A 335 7.46 6.03 4.55
CA ASP A 335 8.65 5.46 3.89
C ASP A 335 8.45 5.44 2.37
N ALA A 336 7.25 5.09 1.90
CA ALA A 336 6.92 5.14 0.47
C ALA A 336 6.95 6.57 -0.08
N PHE A 337 6.41 7.55 0.67
CA PHE A 337 6.46 8.95 0.30
C PHE A 337 7.90 9.46 0.19
N VAL A 338 8.70 9.25 1.24
CA VAL A 338 10.10 9.71 1.30
C VAL A 338 10.93 9.10 0.18
N SER A 339 10.74 7.81 -0.09
CA SER A 339 11.44 7.10 -1.16
C SER A 339 11.07 7.67 -2.54
N GLY A 340 9.79 7.86 -2.84
CA GLY A 340 9.33 8.43 -4.10
C GLY A 340 9.82 9.87 -4.32
N LEU A 341 9.76 10.71 -3.27
CA LEU A 341 10.27 12.07 -3.30
C LEU A 341 11.78 12.09 -3.55
N SER A 342 12.54 11.27 -2.83
CA SER A 342 14.02 11.22 -2.94
C SER A 342 14.43 10.77 -4.35
N LEU A 343 13.78 9.78 -4.95
CA LEU A 343 14.06 9.39 -6.33
C LEU A 343 13.76 10.52 -7.31
N ALA A 344 12.61 11.18 -7.19
CA ALA A 344 12.26 12.29 -8.08
C ALA A 344 13.27 13.43 -8.03
N LEU A 345 13.77 13.77 -6.83
CA LEU A 345 14.80 14.79 -6.65
C LEU A 345 16.17 14.37 -7.20
N ALA A 346 16.48 13.07 -7.22
CA ALA A 346 17.75 12.56 -7.75
C ALA A 346 17.80 12.53 -9.28
N VAL A 347 16.64 12.46 -9.97
CA VAL A 347 16.56 12.35 -11.44
C VAL A 347 16.24 13.67 -12.13
N HIS A 348 15.91 14.69 -11.36
CA HIS A 348 15.57 16.06 -11.81
C HIS A 348 16.74 16.88 -12.35
#